data_e0593f0baff57990eee2e070868f4ef6
#
_entry.id   e0593f0baff57990eee2e070868f4ef6
#
_cell.length_a   1.000
_cell.length_b   1.000
_cell.length_c   1.000
_cell.angle_alpha   90.00
_cell.angle_beta   90.00
_cell.angle_gamma   90.00
#
_symmetry.space_group_name_H-M   'P 1'
#
loop_
_entity.id
_entity.type
_entity.pdbx_description
1 polymer ?
#
loop_
_entity_poly.entity_id
_entity_poly.type
_entity_poly.pdbx_seq_one_letter_code
_entity_poly.pdbx_strand_id
1 'polypeptide(L)'
;FLLDGSLYRGFKPVLWSTVEKTALADAEVEYKDHTSNTVYVGFKVKNSKINLLKDAEIIIWTTTPWTIPANKALAYNKNLDYSIIEINSVSGNFDN
;
A
#
# COMPACT_ATOMS: atom_id res chain seq x y z
N PHE A 1 21.95 -31.74 -11.08
CA PHE A 1 21.07 -30.77 -10.39
C PHE A 1 20.15 -30.02 -11.38
N LEU A 2 20.62 -29.60 -12.57
CA LEU A 2 19.75 -28.93 -13.55
C LEU A 2 18.76 -29.90 -14.19
N LEU A 3 19.22 -31.13 -14.51
CA LEU A 3 18.41 -32.15 -15.20
C LEU A 3 17.38 -32.82 -14.30
N ASP A 4 17.59 -32.85 -12.99
CA ASP A 4 16.65 -33.41 -11.99
C ASP A 4 15.69 -32.36 -11.44
N GLY A 5 15.78 -31.10 -11.88
CA GLY A 5 14.92 -30.01 -11.44
C GLY A 5 15.29 -29.38 -10.10
N SER A 6 16.38 -29.84 -9.47
CA SER A 6 16.84 -29.25 -8.19
C SER A 6 17.38 -27.83 -8.35
N LEU A 7 17.85 -27.49 -9.55
CA LEU A 7 18.28 -26.15 -9.91
C LEU A 7 17.40 -25.58 -11.01
N TYR A 8 16.78 -24.46 -10.76
CA TYR A 8 15.95 -23.76 -11.73
C TYR A 8 16.19 -22.24 -11.72
N ARG A 9 15.90 -21.58 -12.81
CA ARG A 9 15.96 -20.13 -12.91
C ARG A 9 14.62 -19.53 -12.46
N GLY A 10 14.68 -18.59 -11.52
CA GLY A 10 13.50 -17.90 -11.01
C GLY A 10 13.79 -16.44 -10.70
N PHE A 11 12.75 -15.71 -10.29
CA PHE A 11 12.85 -14.34 -9.82
C PHE A 11 12.44 -14.30 -8.35
N LYS A 12 13.24 -13.63 -7.54
CA LYS A 12 12.94 -13.38 -6.12
C LYS A 12 13.20 -11.90 -5.82
N PRO A 13 12.28 -11.20 -5.15
CA PRO A 13 12.54 -9.85 -4.66
C PRO A 13 13.73 -9.86 -3.71
N VAL A 14 14.60 -8.88 -3.84
CA VAL A 14 15.74 -8.67 -2.94
C VAL A 14 15.75 -7.22 -2.47
N LEU A 15 16.34 -6.97 -1.31
CA LEU A 15 16.61 -5.63 -0.83
C LEU A 15 17.70 -4.98 -1.69
N TRP A 16 17.52 -3.70 -1.97
CA TRP A 16 18.38 -2.93 -2.84
C TRP A 16 18.84 -1.66 -2.15
N SER A 17 20.15 -1.44 -2.07
CA SER A 17 20.69 -0.16 -1.63
C SER A 17 20.72 0.83 -2.80
N THR A 18 20.03 1.94 -2.63
CA THR A 18 20.03 3.03 -3.61
C THR A 18 21.31 3.86 -3.56
N VAL A 19 22.05 3.79 -2.47
CA VAL A 19 23.32 4.50 -2.26
C VAL A 19 24.46 3.73 -2.92
N GLU A 20 24.65 2.47 -2.52
CA GLU A 20 25.68 1.58 -3.07
C GLU A 20 25.32 1.03 -4.46
N LYS A 21 24.04 1.15 -4.87
CA LYS A 21 23.51 0.66 -6.15
C LYS A 21 23.75 -0.84 -6.36
N THR A 22 23.46 -1.61 -5.33
CA THR A 22 23.61 -3.06 -5.32
C THR A 22 22.52 -3.75 -4.52
N ALA A 23 22.33 -5.05 -4.81
CA ALA A 23 21.51 -5.92 -3.97
C ALA A 23 22.20 -6.17 -2.63
N LEU A 24 21.41 -6.32 -1.59
CA LEU A 24 21.88 -6.59 -0.22
C LEU A 24 21.57 -8.02 0.18
N ALA A 25 22.50 -8.67 0.88
CA ALA A 25 22.22 -9.86 1.64
C ALA A 25 21.49 -9.49 2.95
N ASP A 26 20.72 -10.43 3.52
CA ASP A 26 19.96 -10.17 4.74
C ASP A 26 20.84 -9.67 5.91
N ALA A 27 22.08 -10.16 5.99
CA ALA A 27 23.05 -9.74 7.02
C ALA A 27 23.60 -8.33 6.83
N GLU A 28 23.44 -7.75 5.64
CA GLU A 28 23.93 -6.38 5.33
C GLU A 28 22.87 -5.31 5.59
N VAL A 29 21.65 -5.72 5.95
CA VAL A 29 20.53 -4.81 6.18
C VAL A 29 20.61 -4.23 7.58
N GLU A 30 20.70 -2.90 7.64
CA GLU A 30 20.61 -2.13 8.87
C GLU A 30 19.24 -1.46 8.96
N TYR A 31 18.62 -1.54 10.15
CA TYR A 31 17.36 -0.87 10.45
C TYR A 31 17.64 0.42 11.21
N LYS A 32 17.05 1.51 10.75
CA LYS A 32 17.14 2.84 11.38
C LYS A 32 15.77 3.47 11.43
N ASP A 33 15.54 4.30 12.45
CA ASP A 33 14.34 5.12 12.51
C ASP A 33 14.30 6.08 11.32
N HIS A 34 13.15 6.12 10.66
CA HIS A 34 12.93 6.95 9.49
C HIS A 34 11.59 7.67 9.59
N THR A 35 11.62 8.98 9.37
CA THR A 35 10.40 9.78 9.26
C THR A 35 10.02 9.91 7.79
N SER A 36 8.79 9.49 7.45
CA SER A 36 8.26 9.61 6.10
C SER A 36 6.89 10.27 6.11
N ASN A 37 6.55 10.91 4.99
CA ASN A 37 5.22 11.44 4.78
C ASN A 37 4.24 10.31 4.53
N THR A 38 3.07 10.41 5.14
CA THR A 38 1.97 9.48 4.93
C THR A 38 0.75 10.22 4.42
N VAL A 39 -0.09 9.56 3.64
CA VAL A 39 -1.32 10.14 3.12
C VAL A 39 -2.49 9.18 3.27
N TYR A 40 -3.67 9.76 3.48
CA TYR A 40 -4.94 9.09 3.33
C TYR A 40 -5.52 9.46 1.96
N VAL A 41 -6.05 8.49 1.24
CA VAL A 41 -6.61 8.69 -0.10
C VAL A 41 -7.98 8.04 -0.18
N GLY A 42 -8.98 8.80 -0.65
CA GLY A 42 -10.32 8.32 -0.89
C GLY A 42 -10.49 7.82 -2.34
N PHE A 43 -10.98 6.60 -2.50
CA PHE A 43 -11.37 6.05 -3.78
C PHE A 43 -12.90 5.98 -3.87
N LYS A 44 -13.49 6.71 -4.81
CA LYS A 44 -14.94 6.73 -5.01
C LYS A 44 -15.47 5.38 -5.45
N VAL A 45 -16.56 4.94 -4.81
CA VAL A 45 -17.29 3.74 -5.20
C VAL A 45 -18.10 4.06 -6.47
N LYS A 46 -17.76 3.42 -7.59
CA LYS A 46 -18.48 3.64 -8.86
C LYS A 46 -19.84 2.93 -8.90
N ASN A 47 -19.87 1.67 -8.46
CA ASN A 47 -21.07 0.85 -8.49
C ASN A 47 -21.15 -0.01 -7.24
N SER A 48 -22.32 -0.04 -6.61
CA SER A 48 -22.58 -0.92 -5.48
C SER A 48 -24.04 -1.38 -5.50
N LYS A 49 -24.26 -2.64 -5.10
CA LYS A 49 -25.59 -3.18 -4.80
C LYS A 49 -26.12 -2.69 -3.45
N ILE A 50 -25.26 -2.19 -2.60
CA ILE A 50 -25.58 -1.66 -1.27
C ILE A 50 -25.78 -0.15 -1.41
N ASN A 51 -26.98 0.33 -1.11
CA ASN A 51 -27.31 1.74 -1.27
C ASN A 51 -26.45 2.68 -0.42
N LEU A 52 -26.07 2.27 0.78
CA LEU A 52 -25.17 3.03 1.68
C LEU A 52 -23.78 3.27 1.11
N LEU A 53 -23.35 2.46 0.15
CA LEU A 53 -22.04 2.61 -0.50
C LEU A 53 -22.11 3.49 -1.76
N LYS A 54 -23.29 3.90 -2.19
CA LYS A 54 -23.40 4.86 -3.28
C LYS A 54 -22.89 6.21 -2.76
N ASP A 55 -22.03 6.81 -3.53
CA ASP A 55 -21.36 8.08 -3.21
C ASP A 55 -20.34 8.01 -2.03
N ALA A 56 -20.10 6.82 -1.50
CA ALA A 56 -19.08 6.61 -0.48
C ALA A 56 -17.67 6.58 -1.09
N GLU A 57 -16.69 6.86 -0.25
CA GLU A 57 -15.27 6.70 -0.58
C GLU A 57 -14.65 5.62 0.30
N ILE A 58 -13.82 4.79 -0.29
CA ILE A 58 -13.00 3.83 0.45
C ILE A 58 -11.68 4.52 0.76
N ILE A 59 -11.42 4.73 2.04
CA ILE A 59 -10.21 5.38 2.51
C ILE A 59 -9.10 4.35 2.66
N ILE A 60 -7.97 4.63 2.04
CA ILE A 60 -6.72 3.91 2.25
C ILE A 60 -5.68 4.81 2.91
N TRP A 61 -4.70 4.19 3.53
CA TRP A 61 -3.53 4.86 4.08
C TRP A 61 -2.27 4.27 3.46
N THR A 62 -1.33 5.14 3.09
CA THR A 62 -0.06 4.71 2.50
C THR A 62 1.11 5.59 2.94
N THR A 63 2.29 4.99 3.04
CA THR A 63 3.58 5.67 3.19
C THR A 63 4.30 5.86 1.86
N THR A 64 3.74 5.35 0.76
CA THR A 64 4.34 5.36 -0.59
C THR A 64 3.39 5.96 -1.62
N PRO A 65 3.05 7.27 -1.51
CA PRO A 65 2.03 7.91 -2.34
C PRO A 65 2.34 7.89 -3.84
N TRP A 66 3.60 7.80 -4.22
CA TRP A 66 4.02 7.71 -5.63
C TRP A 66 3.57 6.42 -6.34
N THR A 67 3.09 5.41 -5.60
CA THR A 67 2.55 4.18 -6.18
C THR A 67 1.08 4.30 -6.59
N ILE A 68 0.36 5.33 -6.12
CA ILE A 68 -1.08 5.53 -6.36
C ILE A 68 -1.43 5.59 -7.86
N PRO A 69 -0.68 6.27 -8.74
CA PRO A 69 -1.01 6.33 -10.17
C PRO A 69 -1.06 4.95 -10.85
N ALA A 70 -0.35 3.96 -10.32
CA ALA A 70 -0.34 2.59 -10.83
C ALA A 70 -1.29 1.64 -10.07
N ASN A 71 -2.10 2.16 -9.14
CA ASN A 71 -3.01 1.35 -8.33
C ASN A 71 -4.11 0.74 -9.19
N LYS A 72 -4.33 -0.57 -9.07
CA LYS A 72 -5.33 -1.31 -9.85
C LYS A 72 -6.41 -1.97 -9.00
N ALA A 73 -6.17 -2.13 -7.72
CA ALA A 73 -7.09 -2.81 -6.82
C ALA A 73 -6.89 -2.36 -5.38
N LEU A 74 -7.91 -2.59 -4.56
CA LEU A 74 -7.86 -2.45 -3.11
C LEU A 74 -7.95 -3.84 -2.49
N ALA A 75 -7.06 -4.12 -1.54
CA ALA A 75 -7.13 -5.33 -0.74
C ALA A 75 -7.83 -5.02 0.59
N TYR A 76 -8.61 -5.97 1.07
CA TYR A 76 -9.26 -5.88 2.37
C TYR A 76 -9.05 -7.17 3.17
N ASN A 77 -9.11 -7.07 4.48
CA ASN A 77 -9.05 -8.24 5.35
C ASN A 77 -10.48 -8.67 5.72
N LYS A 78 -10.89 -9.86 5.27
CA LYS A 78 -12.24 -10.40 5.52
C LYS A 78 -12.58 -10.68 7.00
N ASN A 79 -11.56 -10.69 7.87
CA ASN A 79 -11.72 -10.94 9.30
C ASN A 79 -11.79 -9.65 10.13
N LEU A 80 -11.78 -8.48 9.47
CA LEU A 80 -11.94 -7.18 10.12
C LEU A 80 -13.30 -6.60 9.79
N ASP A 81 -13.88 -5.91 10.77
CA ASP A 81 -15.09 -5.13 10.57
C ASP A 81 -14.73 -3.76 9.97
N TYR A 82 -15.51 -3.34 8.99
CA TYR A 82 -15.39 -2.04 8.35
C TYR A 82 -16.65 -1.24 8.61
N SER A 83 -16.51 0.02 8.99
CA SER A 83 -17.62 0.92 9.28
C SER A 83 -17.76 1.99 8.21
N ILE A 84 -18.99 2.37 7.91
CA ILE A 84 -19.30 3.54 7.12
C ILE A 84 -19.50 4.70 8.10
N ILE A 85 -18.79 5.79 7.88
CA ILE A 85 -18.90 7.01 8.67
C ILE A 85 -19.37 8.15 7.78
N GLU A 86 -20.23 9.00 8.32
CA GLU A 86 -20.64 10.26 7.70
C GLU A 86 -19.89 11.41 8.37
N ILE A 87 -19.24 12.25 7.59
CA ILE A 87 -18.50 13.41 8.08
C ILE A 87 -19.42 14.62 7.97
N ASN A 88 -19.99 15.06 9.09
CA ASN A 88 -20.89 16.21 9.13
C ASN A 88 -20.17 17.54 9.28
N SER A 89 -18.99 17.55 9.89
CA SER A 89 -18.17 18.76 10.05
C SER A 89 -16.70 18.40 10.21
N VAL A 90 -15.83 19.25 9.75
CA VAL A 90 -14.39 19.13 9.93
C VAL A 90 -13.92 20.38 10.66
N SER A 91 -13.31 20.20 11.84
CA SER A 91 -12.66 21.28 12.59
C SER A 91 -11.15 21.16 12.44
N GLY A 92 -10.51 22.16 11.88
CA GLY A 92 -9.05 22.22 11.71
C GLY A 92 -8.68 23.20 10.61
N ASN A 93 -7.52 23.83 10.75
CA ASN A 93 -6.92 24.58 9.65
C ASN A 93 -6.24 23.57 8.72
N PHE A 94 -6.81 23.38 7.55
CA PHE A 94 -6.13 22.72 6.46
C PHE A 94 -5.42 23.80 5.66
N ASP A 95 -4.11 23.95 5.86
CA ASP A 95 -3.30 24.77 4.98
C ASP A 95 -3.30 24.10 3.59
N ASN A 96 -3.81 24.83 2.60
CA ASN A 96 -3.83 24.42 1.20
C ASN A 96 -2.43 24.49 0.59
#